data_d3bfc997f1e343ee197890bd43f4ecc9
#
_entry.id   d3bfc997f1e343ee197890bd43f4ecc9
#
_cell.length_a   1.000
_cell.length_b   1.000
_cell.length_c   1.000
_cell.angle_alpha   90.00
_cell.angle_beta   90.00
_cell.angle_gamma   90.00
#
_symmetry.space_group_name_H-M   'P 1'
#
loop_
_entity.id
_entity.type
_entity.pdbx_description
1 polymer ?
#
loop_
_entity_poly.entity_id
_entity_poly.type
_entity_poly.pdbx_seq_one_letter_code
_entity_poly.pdbx_strand_id
1 'polypeptide(L)'
;MDVQAYLHRIRFERPLTPGVDRPSIDLLRALHRAHLFAVPFENLDIGLKREIICDEGRILRKIVNERRGGFCYELNAAFAVLLRSLGFRVTLLSAQVAREDGGYGPEFDHLSLRVDLEEPWLADVGFGDCFLDPIRLESATEQAQCGRVYRLASPLASPLTSPMSSPLTSPMSSIDGVFELEVMVEGKWKKEYAFTLEPRELSDFAGMCRYHQTSTDSHFTRQRICSMATPEGRVTLSEEKLIETRGGSRHETLLSGDQEWRATLSERFGVILPE
;
A
#
# COMPACT_ATOMS: atom_id res chain seq x y z
N MET A 1 -20.49 2.94 3.12
CA MET A 1 -19.59 2.16 4.00
C MET A 1 -19.89 2.51 5.46
N ASP A 2 -19.82 1.54 6.36
CA ASP A 2 -19.84 1.79 7.81
C ASP A 2 -18.43 2.20 8.27
N VAL A 3 -18.23 3.50 8.47
CA VAL A 3 -16.96 4.09 8.91
C VAL A 3 -16.55 3.55 10.29
N GLN A 4 -17.49 3.40 11.22
CA GLN A 4 -17.19 2.94 12.58
C GLN A 4 -16.76 1.46 12.59
N ALA A 5 -17.36 0.61 11.76
CA ALA A 5 -16.91 -0.78 11.59
C ALA A 5 -15.48 -0.85 11.05
N TYR A 6 -15.13 0.03 10.09
CA TYR A 6 -13.75 0.08 9.57
C TYR A 6 -12.77 0.59 10.63
N LEU A 7 -13.08 1.67 11.35
CA LEU A 7 -12.24 2.19 12.43
C LEU A 7 -12.01 1.14 13.52
N HIS A 8 -13.07 0.39 13.89
CA HIS A 8 -12.94 -0.74 14.81
C HIS A 8 -12.04 -1.85 14.24
N ARG A 9 -12.14 -2.17 12.94
CA ARG A 9 -11.28 -3.16 12.27
C ARG A 9 -9.81 -2.81 12.38
N ILE A 10 -9.46 -1.53 12.20
CA ILE A 10 -8.07 -1.04 12.31
C ILE A 10 -7.67 -0.64 13.73
N ARG A 11 -8.50 -0.92 14.74
CA ARG A 11 -8.27 -0.60 16.16
C ARG A 11 -8.00 0.89 16.39
N PHE A 12 -8.68 1.73 15.63
CA PHE A 12 -8.59 3.18 15.80
C PHE A 12 -9.61 3.62 16.87
N GLU A 13 -9.12 3.85 18.09
CA GLU A 13 -9.97 4.03 19.27
C GLU A 13 -10.70 5.37 19.31
N ARG A 14 -10.14 6.40 18.65
CA ARG A 14 -10.79 7.72 18.59
C ARG A 14 -11.99 7.67 17.66
N PRO A 15 -13.21 7.90 18.15
CA PRO A 15 -14.37 8.00 17.27
C PRO A 15 -14.21 9.19 16.34
N LEU A 16 -14.51 8.98 15.04
CA LEU A 16 -14.49 10.00 14.01
C LEU A 16 -15.91 10.19 13.47
N THR A 17 -16.30 11.45 13.33
CA THR A 17 -17.59 11.82 12.78
C THR A 17 -17.38 12.48 11.41
N PRO A 18 -17.85 11.83 10.31
CA PRO A 18 -17.79 12.42 8.97
C PRO A 18 -18.42 13.83 8.95
N GLY A 19 -17.72 14.77 8.32
CA GLY A 19 -18.14 16.19 8.24
C GLY A 19 -17.82 17.04 9.47
N VAL A 20 -17.42 16.44 10.60
CA VAL A 20 -16.98 17.13 11.83
C VAL A 20 -15.45 17.07 11.96
N ASP A 21 -14.89 15.89 11.91
CA ASP A 21 -13.44 15.69 11.88
C ASP A 21 -12.90 16.07 10.49
N ARG A 22 -12.08 17.11 10.45
CA ARG A 22 -11.54 17.61 9.17
C ARG A 22 -10.32 16.81 8.74
N PRO A 23 -10.17 16.52 7.43
CA PRO A 23 -8.95 15.97 6.87
C PRO A 23 -7.72 16.78 7.27
N SER A 24 -6.72 16.09 7.79
CA SER A 24 -5.42 16.68 8.16
C SER A 24 -4.33 15.64 8.00
N ILE A 25 -3.08 16.08 7.91
CA ILE A 25 -1.93 15.16 7.81
C ILE A 25 -1.79 14.30 9.06
N ASP A 26 -2.08 14.81 10.24
CA ASP A 26 -1.99 14.04 11.48
C ASP A 26 -3.06 12.94 11.53
N LEU A 27 -4.28 13.23 11.06
CA LEU A 27 -5.33 12.23 10.93
C LEU A 27 -4.96 11.19 9.88
N LEU A 28 -4.42 11.60 8.72
CA LEU A 28 -3.97 10.69 7.67
C LEU A 28 -2.88 9.73 8.18
N ARG A 29 -1.86 10.24 8.85
CA ARG A 29 -0.79 9.44 9.48
C ARG A 29 -1.34 8.44 10.49
N ALA A 30 -2.23 8.90 11.36
CA ALA A 30 -2.80 8.03 12.40
C ALA A 30 -3.63 6.88 11.79
N LEU A 31 -4.46 7.16 10.78
CA LEU A 31 -5.23 6.15 10.07
C LEU A 31 -4.36 5.19 9.26
N HIS A 32 -3.32 5.70 8.58
CA HIS A 32 -2.38 4.91 7.79
C HIS A 32 -1.64 3.90 8.68
N ARG A 33 -1.07 4.34 9.79
CA ARG A 33 -0.41 3.46 10.78
C ARG A 33 -1.40 2.45 11.37
N ALA A 34 -2.58 2.90 11.78
CA ALA A 34 -3.61 2.02 12.33
C ALA A 34 -3.99 0.91 11.35
N HIS A 35 -4.11 1.23 10.06
CA HIS A 35 -4.37 0.24 9.02
C HIS A 35 -3.23 -0.77 8.91
N LEU A 36 -1.98 -0.29 8.74
CA LEU A 36 -0.80 -1.14 8.58
C LEU A 36 -0.54 -2.07 9.76
N PHE A 37 -0.89 -1.66 11.00
CA PHE A 37 -0.72 -2.47 12.20
C PHE A 37 -1.88 -3.44 12.50
N ALA A 38 -2.98 -3.35 11.75
CA ALA A 38 -4.17 -4.16 12.02
C ALA A 38 -4.63 -5.01 10.84
N VAL A 39 -4.32 -4.60 9.61
CA VAL A 39 -4.77 -5.30 8.39
C VAL A 39 -3.54 -5.86 7.67
N PRO A 40 -3.37 -7.19 7.61
CA PRO A 40 -2.22 -7.78 6.96
C PRO A 40 -2.29 -7.67 5.43
N PHE A 41 -1.12 -7.51 4.79
CA PHE A 41 -0.95 -7.83 3.38
C PHE A 41 -0.99 -9.34 3.23
N GLU A 42 -1.87 -9.89 2.39
CA GLU A 42 -1.96 -11.32 2.16
C GLU A 42 -2.50 -11.67 0.76
N ASN A 43 -2.09 -12.82 0.24
CA ASN A 43 -2.53 -13.37 -1.05
C ASN A 43 -3.26 -14.71 -0.92
N LEU A 44 -3.81 -15.03 0.24
CA LEU A 44 -4.28 -16.37 0.60
C LEU A 44 -5.49 -16.84 -0.23
N ASP A 45 -6.29 -15.90 -0.74
CA ASP A 45 -7.43 -16.24 -1.61
C ASP A 45 -6.99 -16.90 -2.92
N ILE A 46 -5.78 -16.60 -3.41
CA ILE A 46 -5.21 -17.24 -4.60
C ILE A 46 -5.04 -18.75 -4.37
N GLY A 47 -4.42 -19.13 -3.26
CA GLY A 47 -4.25 -20.53 -2.86
C GLY A 47 -5.58 -21.24 -2.57
N LEU A 48 -6.57 -20.50 -2.06
CA LEU A 48 -7.93 -21.00 -1.81
C LEU A 48 -8.80 -21.04 -3.08
N LYS A 49 -8.27 -20.59 -4.23
CA LYS A 49 -9.01 -20.45 -5.50
C LYS A 49 -10.26 -19.58 -5.38
N ARG A 50 -10.23 -18.60 -4.48
CA ARG A 50 -11.28 -17.58 -4.33
C ARG A 50 -10.91 -16.38 -5.19
N GLU A 51 -11.76 -16.06 -6.16
CA GLU A 51 -11.51 -14.96 -7.08
C GLU A 51 -11.52 -13.62 -6.35
N ILE A 52 -10.45 -12.85 -6.51
CA ILE A 52 -10.32 -11.48 -6.03
C ILE A 52 -10.80 -10.55 -7.14
N ILE A 53 -11.83 -9.77 -6.84
CA ILE A 53 -12.44 -8.84 -7.80
C ILE A 53 -12.24 -7.42 -7.31
N CYS A 54 -11.81 -6.53 -8.21
CA CYS A 54 -11.68 -5.10 -7.98
C CYS A 54 -13.06 -4.44 -7.85
N ASP A 55 -13.76 -4.73 -6.75
CA ASP A 55 -15.08 -4.21 -6.39
C ASP A 55 -15.05 -3.75 -4.93
N GLU A 56 -15.37 -2.48 -4.69
CA GLU A 56 -15.29 -1.88 -3.35
C GLU A 56 -16.14 -2.62 -2.31
N GLY A 57 -17.33 -3.09 -2.69
CA GLY A 57 -18.23 -3.79 -1.77
C GLY A 57 -17.68 -5.14 -1.32
N ARG A 58 -17.10 -5.92 -2.25
CA ARG A 58 -16.45 -7.21 -1.96
C ARG A 58 -15.19 -7.02 -1.13
N ILE A 59 -14.36 -6.04 -1.49
CA ILE A 59 -13.14 -5.69 -0.77
C ILE A 59 -13.44 -5.29 0.67
N LEU A 60 -14.40 -4.40 0.88
CA LEU A 60 -14.79 -3.96 2.22
C LEU A 60 -15.36 -5.10 3.05
N ARG A 61 -16.17 -5.98 2.46
CA ARG A 61 -16.68 -7.18 3.14
C ARG A 61 -15.54 -8.05 3.63
N LYS A 62 -14.57 -8.36 2.77
CA LYS A 62 -13.40 -9.19 3.12
C LYS A 62 -12.59 -8.55 4.23
N ILE A 63 -12.20 -7.28 4.09
CA ILE A 63 -11.30 -6.62 5.03
C ILE A 63 -11.99 -6.30 6.36
N VAL A 64 -13.21 -5.76 6.32
CA VAL A 64 -13.89 -5.26 7.52
C VAL A 64 -14.69 -6.38 8.20
N ASN A 65 -15.55 -7.08 7.46
CA ASN A 65 -16.49 -8.04 8.05
C ASN A 65 -15.85 -9.42 8.27
N GLU A 66 -15.11 -9.94 7.27
CA GLU A 66 -14.42 -11.23 7.39
C GLU A 66 -13.07 -11.11 8.13
N ARG A 67 -12.66 -9.89 8.50
CA ARG A 67 -11.41 -9.58 9.20
C ARG A 67 -10.16 -10.13 8.52
N ARG A 68 -10.23 -10.30 7.21
CA ARG A 68 -9.14 -10.70 6.35
C ARG A 68 -8.22 -9.51 6.02
N GLY A 69 -7.13 -9.77 5.35
CA GLY A 69 -6.30 -8.81 4.65
C GLY A 69 -6.57 -8.83 3.15
N GLY A 70 -5.54 -8.55 2.38
CA GLY A 70 -5.56 -8.58 0.93
C GLY A 70 -4.22 -8.11 0.36
N PHE A 71 -4.11 -8.07 -0.96
CA PHE A 71 -2.93 -7.47 -1.60
C PHE A 71 -3.20 -6.02 -2.02
N CYS A 72 -2.29 -5.39 -2.77
CA CYS A 72 -2.30 -3.94 -2.99
C CYS A 72 -3.64 -3.36 -3.46
N TYR A 73 -4.32 -4.02 -4.39
CA TYR A 73 -5.60 -3.54 -4.94
C TYR A 73 -6.69 -3.52 -3.89
N GLU A 74 -6.73 -4.52 -3.01
CA GLU A 74 -7.74 -4.63 -1.96
C GLU A 74 -7.46 -3.65 -0.82
N LEU A 75 -6.21 -3.60 -0.34
CA LEU A 75 -5.84 -2.78 0.82
C LEU A 75 -5.95 -1.29 0.51
N ASN A 76 -5.36 -0.84 -0.61
CA ASN A 76 -5.40 0.58 -0.98
C ASN A 76 -6.80 1.03 -1.41
N ALA A 77 -7.57 0.19 -2.12
CA ALA A 77 -8.96 0.53 -2.45
C ALA A 77 -9.82 0.67 -1.18
N ALA A 78 -9.73 -0.27 -0.23
CA ALA A 78 -10.45 -0.16 1.04
C ALA A 78 -10.06 1.10 1.81
N PHE A 79 -8.77 1.41 1.88
CA PHE A 79 -8.28 2.59 2.57
C PHE A 79 -8.73 3.89 1.88
N ALA A 80 -8.75 3.92 0.53
CA ALA A 80 -9.30 5.04 -0.23
C ALA A 80 -10.78 5.30 0.09
N VAL A 81 -11.59 4.23 0.21
CA VAL A 81 -13.00 4.35 0.58
C VAL A 81 -13.16 4.90 2.01
N LEU A 82 -12.34 4.45 2.98
CA LEU A 82 -12.33 5.01 4.32
C LEU A 82 -12.00 6.51 4.29
N LEU A 83 -10.90 6.88 3.65
CA LEU A 83 -10.45 8.26 3.58
C LEU A 83 -11.49 9.17 2.90
N ARG A 84 -12.05 8.75 1.76
CA ARG A 84 -13.11 9.50 1.07
C ARG A 84 -14.35 9.69 1.94
N SER A 85 -14.75 8.66 2.71
CA SER A 85 -15.87 8.75 3.63
C SER A 85 -15.62 9.70 4.81
N LEU A 86 -14.36 9.97 5.14
CA LEU A 86 -13.94 10.98 6.13
C LEU A 86 -13.68 12.36 5.51
N GLY A 87 -13.96 12.54 4.21
CA GLY A 87 -13.86 13.82 3.53
C GLY A 87 -12.49 14.13 2.92
N PHE A 88 -11.54 13.17 2.90
CA PHE A 88 -10.29 13.34 2.16
C PHE A 88 -10.52 13.27 0.65
N ARG A 89 -9.76 14.06 -0.11
CA ARG A 89 -9.67 13.92 -1.57
C ARG A 89 -8.61 12.89 -1.89
N VAL A 90 -9.03 11.76 -2.49
CA VAL A 90 -8.15 10.62 -2.78
C VAL A 90 -8.25 10.23 -4.24
N THR A 91 -7.09 10.11 -4.89
CA THR A 91 -6.92 9.64 -6.27
C THR A 91 -6.20 8.30 -6.25
N LEU A 92 -6.67 7.31 -7.00
CA LEU A 92 -5.97 6.06 -7.23
C LEU A 92 -4.90 6.29 -8.29
N LEU A 93 -3.70 5.74 -8.06
CA LEU A 93 -2.55 5.85 -8.96
C LEU A 93 -2.07 4.46 -9.36
N SER A 94 -1.72 4.30 -10.65
CA SER A 94 -1.03 3.11 -11.13
C SER A 94 0.47 3.24 -10.88
N ALA A 95 1.06 2.17 -10.36
CA ALA A 95 2.48 2.06 -10.13
C ALA A 95 3.06 0.79 -10.76
N GLN A 96 4.34 0.85 -11.11
CA GLN A 96 5.17 -0.21 -11.67
C GLN A 96 6.24 -0.59 -10.65
N VAL A 97 6.20 -1.81 -10.13
CA VAL A 97 7.15 -2.27 -9.10
C VAL A 97 8.56 -2.39 -9.70
N ALA A 98 9.56 -1.91 -8.98
CA ALA A 98 10.96 -2.03 -9.40
C ALA A 98 11.40 -3.50 -9.36
N ARG A 99 12.21 -3.89 -10.36
CA ARG A 99 12.77 -5.23 -10.51
C ARG A 99 14.25 -5.25 -10.14
N GLU A 100 14.75 -6.42 -9.80
CA GLU A 100 16.16 -6.62 -9.48
C GLU A 100 17.10 -6.35 -10.66
N ASP A 101 16.62 -6.48 -11.90
CA ASP A 101 17.36 -6.16 -13.13
C ASP A 101 17.48 -4.64 -13.40
N GLY A 102 16.90 -3.81 -12.52
CA GLY A 102 16.89 -2.36 -12.65
C GLY A 102 15.74 -1.80 -13.50
N GLY A 103 14.91 -2.67 -14.08
CA GLY A 103 13.71 -2.31 -14.82
C GLY A 103 12.50 -2.18 -13.89
N TYR A 104 11.31 -2.04 -14.50
CA TYR A 104 10.03 -1.97 -13.82
C TYR A 104 9.07 -3.06 -14.30
N GLY A 105 8.11 -3.40 -13.45
CA GLY A 105 6.95 -4.21 -13.78
C GLY A 105 6.04 -3.54 -14.80
N PRO A 106 4.98 -4.22 -15.23
CA PRO A 106 4.00 -3.64 -16.13
C PRO A 106 3.21 -2.50 -15.46
N GLU A 107 2.48 -1.74 -16.27
CA GLU A 107 1.51 -0.77 -15.77
C GLU A 107 0.42 -1.50 -14.96
N PHE A 108 -0.13 -0.83 -13.94
CA PHE A 108 -1.07 -1.39 -12.97
C PHE A 108 -0.54 -2.54 -12.09
N ASP A 109 0.77 -2.79 -12.08
CA ASP A 109 1.41 -3.81 -11.24
C ASP A 109 1.16 -3.57 -9.74
N HIS A 110 1.01 -2.30 -9.36
CA HIS A 110 0.68 -1.88 -8.01
C HIS A 110 -0.31 -0.71 -8.01
N LEU A 111 -1.18 -0.66 -7.00
CA LEU A 111 -2.10 0.45 -6.74
C LEU A 111 -1.58 1.24 -5.54
N SER A 112 -1.37 2.54 -5.70
CA SER A 112 -1.06 3.47 -4.62
C SER A 112 -2.05 4.64 -4.59
N LEU A 113 -1.95 5.54 -3.62
CA LEU A 113 -2.92 6.62 -3.40
C LEU A 113 -2.25 7.98 -3.34
N ARG A 114 -2.82 8.94 -4.04
CA ARG A 114 -2.58 10.36 -3.78
C ARG A 114 -3.68 10.89 -2.87
N VAL A 115 -3.29 11.60 -1.82
CA VAL A 115 -4.21 12.28 -0.90
C VAL A 115 -3.91 13.78 -0.93
N ASP A 116 -4.88 14.56 -1.38
CA ASP A 116 -4.76 16.02 -1.47
C ASP A 116 -5.23 16.69 -0.18
N LEU A 117 -4.29 17.33 0.50
CA LEU A 117 -4.50 18.26 1.62
C LEU A 117 -4.06 19.68 1.19
N GLU A 118 -3.47 20.46 2.07
CA GLU A 118 -2.77 21.70 1.68
C GLU A 118 -1.61 21.40 0.72
N GLU A 119 -0.93 20.27 1.00
CA GLU A 119 0.08 19.65 0.13
C GLU A 119 -0.38 18.23 -0.26
N PRO A 120 0.03 17.71 -1.43
CA PRO A 120 -0.30 16.34 -1.83
C PRO A 120 0.62 15.32 -1.15
N TRP A 121 0.06 14.16 -0.81
CA TRP A 121 0.72 13.05 -0.13
C TRP A 121 0.55 11.75 -0.87
N LEU A 122 1.59 10.93 -0.92
CA LEU A 122 1.54 9.54 -1.31
C LEU A 122 1.20 8.70 -0.07
N ALA A 123 0.10 7.97 -0.13
CA ALA A 123 -0.29 7.01 0.90
C ALA A 123 -0.32 5.61 0.28
N ASP A 124 0.15 4.60 1.01
CA ASP A 124 0.22 3.24 0.53
C ASP A 124 0.20 2.25 1.71
N VAL A 125 -0.89 1.55 1.85
CA VAL A 125 -1.08 0.51 2.86
C VAL A 125 -1.00 -0.91 2.28
N GLY A 126 -0.68 -1.01 0.98
CA GLY A 126 -0.75 -2.24 0.20
C GLY A 126 0.56 -2.72 -0.43
N PHE A 127 1.70 -2.06 -0.21
CA PHE A 127 2.96 -2.49 -0.81
C PHE A 127 3.64 -3.66 -0.06
N GLY A 128 3.19 -3.95 1.16
CA GLY A 128 3.77 -5.00 1.98
C GLY A 128 4.81 -4.46 2.96
N ASP A 129 6.03 -4.17 2.56
CA ASP A 129 7.07 -3.58 3.41
C ASP A 129 7.52 -2.22 2.87
N CYS A 130 6.83 -1.17 3.26
CA CYS A 130 7.12 0.19 2.83
C CYS A 130 7.06 1.17 4.01
N PHE A 131 6.80 2.44 3.73
CA PHE A 131 6.71 3.50 4.73
C PHE A 131 5.49 3.33 5.65
N LEU A 132 5.64 3.76 6.91
CA LEU A 132 4.55 3.77 7.90
C LEU A 132 3.74 5.06 7.88
N ASP A 133 4.35 6.17 7.53
CA ASP A 133 3.70 7.47 7.36
C ASP A 133 3.63 7.86 5.89
N PRO A 134 2.56 8.48 5.43
CA PRO A 134 2.48 9.02 4.08
C PRO A 134 3.68 9.89 3.71
N ILE A 135 4.12 9.78 2.48
CA ILE A 135 5.25 10.52 1.91
C ILE A 135 4.71 11.78 1.23
N ARG A 136 5.29 12.95 1.51
CA ARG A 136 4.95 14.18 0.81
C ARG A 136 5.35 14.07 -0.67
N LEU A 137 4.42 14.39 -1.57
CA LEU A 137 4.65 14.40 -3.01
C LEU A 137 5.51 15.62 -3.43
N GLU A 138 6.73 15.67 -2.91
CA GLU A 138 7.74 16.67 -3.19
C GLU A 138 9.00 16.00 -3.70
N SER A 139 9.45 16.41 -4.89
CA SER A 139 10.60 15.78 -5.54
C SER A 139 11.90 16.00 -4.76
N ALA A 140 12.72 14.96 -4.69
CA ALA A 140 14.10 14.92 -4.17
C ALA A 140 14.28 15.25 -2.66
N THR A 141 13.23 15.57 -1.90
CA THR A 141 13.34 15.79 -0.46
C THR A 141 13.42 14.46 0.29
N GLU A 142 14.46 14.31 1.12
CA GLU A 142 14.60 13.16 2.00
C GLU A 142 13.60 13.23 3.16
N GLN A 143 12.86 12.14 3.38
CA GLN A 143 11.83 12.03 4.38
C GLN A 143 12.13 10.84 5.31
N ALA A 144 12.67 11.16 6.49
CA ALA A 144 13.03 10.17 7.47
C ALA A 144 11.83 9.76 8.32
N GLN A 145 11.62 8.45 8.49
CA GLN A 145 10.60 7.88 9.34
C GLN A 145 10.97 6.48 9.83
N CYS A 146 10.73 6.21 11.09
CA CYS A 146 10.89 4.87 11.69
C CYS A 146 12.23 4.16 11.35
N GLY A 147 13.34 4.92 11.33
CA GLY A 147 14.68 4.40 11.05
C GLY A 147 14.98 4.15 9.57
N ARG A 148 14.08 4.52 8.67
CA ARG A 148 14.29 4.49 7.21
C ARG A 148 14.21 5.90 6.63
N VAL A 149 14.86 6.11 5.49
CA VAL A 149 14.79 7.37 4.76
C VAL A 149 14.24 7.09 3.36
N TYR A 150 13.23 7.84 2.98
CA TYR A 150 12.58 7.75 1.67
C TYR A 150 12.75 9.04 0.90
N ARG A 151 12.66 8.97 -0.41
CA ARG A 151 12.52 10.14 -1.28
C ARG A 151 11.71 9.79 -2.51
N LEU A 152 11.19 10.82 -3.16
CA LEU A 152 10.61 10.73 -4.50
C LEU A 152 11.62 11.32 -5.48
N ALA A 153 12.30 10.47 -6.25
CA ALA A 153 13.09 10.92 -7.37
C ALA A 153 12.14 11.19 -8.54
N SER A 154 12.33 12.35 -9.20
CA SER A 154 11.72 12.58 -10.50
C SER A 154 12.79 12.25 -11.54
N PRO A 155 12.58 11.31 -12.46
CA PRO A 155 13.48 11.16 -13.58
C PRO A 155 13.47 12.51 -14.31
N LEU A 156 14.67 13.04 -14.54
CA LEU A 156 14.95 14.29 -15.21
C LEU A 156 13.87 14.67 -16.22
N ALA A 157 13.24 15.82 -16.04
CA ALA A 157 12.61 16.50 -17.14
C ALA A 157 13.62 16.48 -18.29
N SER A 158 13.34 15.76 -19.37
CA SER A 158 14.10 15.90 -20.60
C SER A 158 14.26 17.39 -20.87
N PRO A 159 15.44 17.90 -21.18
CA PRO A 159 15.58 19.32 -21.45
C PRO A 159 14.68 19.65 -22.63
N LEU A 160 13.51 20.20 -22.36
CA LEU A 160 12.68 20.81 -23.38
C LEU A 160 13.44 22.02 -23.91
N THR A 161 14.16 21.80 -24.98
CA THR A 161 14.63 22.85 -25.84
C THR A 161 13.42 23.48 -26.51
N SER A 162 12.92 24.58 -25.96
CA SER A 162 12.45 25.74 -26.73
C SER A 162 11.91 26.83 -25.82
N PRO A 163 12.30 28.06 -26.04
CA PRO A 163 11.80 29.20 -25.28
C PRO A 163 10.55 29.74 -25.98
N MET A 164 9.44 29.80 -25.32
CA MET A 164 8.36 30.72 -25.68
C MET A 164 7.67 31.28 -24.45
N SER A 165 7.81 32.55 -24.36
CA SER A 165 7.19 33.53 -23.47
C SER A 165 5.68 33.43 -23.38
N SER A 166 5.12 33.48 -22.17
CA SER A 166 4.10 34.42 -21.74
C SER A 166 3.57 34.08 -20.34
N PRO A 167 3.33 35.09 -19.48
CA PRO A 167 2.87 34.89 -18.13
C PRO A 167 1.34 34.96 -18.10
N LEU A 168 0.68 33.93 -17.60
CA LEU A 168 -0.71 34.05 -17.10
C LEU A 168 -1.00 32.91 -16.09
N THR A 169 -1.15 33.35 -14.89
CA THR A 169 -1.93 32.79 -13.77
C THR A 169 -2.84 31.60 -14.12
N SER A 170 -2.47 30.42 -13.68
CA SER A 170 -3.38 29.30 -13.45
C SER A 170 -2.91 28.46 -12.29
N PRO A 171 -3.80 27.98 -11.40
CA PRO A 171 -3.41 27.25 -10.22
C PRO A 171 -2.95 25.84 -10.60
N MET A 172 -1.80 25.44 -10.06
CA MET A 172 -1.24 24.07 -10.08
C MET A 172 -1.45 23.29 -11.38
N SER A 173 -0.72 23.70 -12.41
CA SER A 173 -0.58 22.93 -13.65
C SER A 173 0.18 21.64 -13.38
N SER A 174 -0.41 20.54 -13.82
CA SER A 174 0.16 19.21 -14.16
C SER A 174 1.67 19.08 -13.88
N ILE A 175 2.01 18.38 -12.81
CA ILE A 175 3.32 17.77 -12.68
C ILE A 175 3.30 16.57 -13.64
N ASP A 176 3.54 16.83 -14.92
CA ASP A 176 3.72 15.79 -15.93
C ASP A 176 5.08 15.14 -15.70
N GLY A 177 5.11 14.02 -14.99
CA GLY A 177 6.34 13.30 -14.73
C GLY A 177 6.09 11.94 -14.09
N VAL A 178 7.06 11.06 -14.27
CA VAL A 178 7.13 9.79 -13.52
C VAL A 178 7.84 10.09 -12.20
N PHE A 179 7.30 9.63 -11.10
CA PHE A 179 7.94 9.65 -9.78
C PHE A 179 8.48 8.27 -9.47
N GLU A 180 9.68 8.20 -8.92
CA GLU A 180 10.27 6.97 -8.42
C GLU A 180 10.35 7.04 -6.89
N LEU A 181 9.63 6.15 -6.19
CA LEU A 181 9.81 5.98 -4.76
C LEU A 181 11.09 5.20 -4.50
N GLU A 182 11.97 5.79 -3.72
CA GLU A 182 13.23 5.18 -3.31
C GLU A 182 13.36 5.14 -1.79
N VAL A 183 14.02 4.10 -1.29
CA VAL A 183 14.39 3.92 0.12
C VAL A 183 15.90 3.81 0.27
N MET A 184 16.46 4.40 1.33
CA MET A 184 17.87 4.28 1.67
C MET A 184 18.13 2.93 2.34
N VAL A 185 18.96 2.10 1.73
CA VAL A 185 19.40 0.81 2.25
C VAL A 185 20.94 0.77 2.19
N GLU A 186 21.59 0.59 3.33
CA GLU A 186 23.06 0.50 3.42
C GLU A 186 23.82 1.63 2.70
N GLY A 187 23.29 2.86 2.81
CA GLY A 187 23.88 4.04 2.18
C GLY A 187 23.65 4.18 0.67
N LYS A 188 22.78 3.36 0.08
CA LYS A 188 22.41 3.42 -1.33
C LYS A 188 20.89 3.57 -1.49
N TRP A 189 20.48 4.32 -2.50
CA TRP A 189 19.08 4.42 -2.89
C TRP A 189 18.66 3.17 -3.65
N LYS A 190 17.63 2.51 -3.13
CA LYS A 190 16.96 1.36 -3.75
C LYS A 190 15.59 1.80 -4.23
N LYS A 191 15.27 1.53 -5.48
CA LYS A 191 13.94 1.78 -6.06
C LYS A 191 12.93 0.79 -5.52
N GLU A 192 11.73 1.27 -5.16
CA GLU A 192 10.61 0.44 -4.76
C GLU A 192 9.58 0.36 -5.89
N TYR A 193 9.09 1.48 -6.39
CA TYR A 193 8.20 1.54 -7.56
C TYR A 193 8.21 2.91 -8.22
N ALA A 194 7.77 2.96 -9.47
CA ALA A 194 7.55 4.19 -10.22
C ALA A 194 6.06 4.40 -10.49
N PHE A 195 5.59 5.65 -10.50
CA PHE A 195 4.19 5.99 -10.72
C PHE A 195 4.02 7.35 -11.39
N THR A 196 2.85 7.58 -11.98
CA THR A 196 2.42 8.90 -12.47
C THR A 196 1.30 9.43 -11.59
N LEU A 197 0.98 10.72 -11.73
CA LEU A 197 -0.16 11.34 -11.03
C LEU A 197 -1.47 11.24 -11.83
N GLU A 198 -1.48 10.48 -12.91
CA GLU A 198 -2.67 10.25 -13.72
C GLU A 198 -3.75 9.52 -12.90
N PRO A 199 -4.95 10.09 -12.76
CA PRO A 199 -6.04 9.46 -12.03
C PRO A 199 -6.48 8.16 -12.69
N ARG A 200 -6.71 7.13 -11.87
CA ARG A 200 -7.19 5.81 -12.30
C ARG A 200 -8.46 5.43 -11.55
N GLU A 201 -9.26 4.57 -12.19
CA GLU A 201 -10.42 3.94 -11.56
C GLU A 201 -10.05 2.53 -11.09
N LEU A 202 -10.73 2.01 -10.08
CA LEU A 202 -10.45 0.67 -9.54
C LEU A 202 -10.60 -0.42 -10.61
N SER A 203 -11.52 -0.25 -11.56
CA SER A 203 -11.72 -1.15 -12.69
C SER A 203 -10.52 -1.28 -13.63
N ASP A 204 -9.65 -0.26 -13.72
CA ASP A 204 -8.48 -0.27 -14.60
C ASP A 204 -7.45 -1.32 -14.13
N PHE A 205 -7.44 -1.64 -12.84
CA PHE A 205 -6.56 -2.65 -12.25
C PHE A 205 -7.04 -4.09 -12.44
N ALA A 206 -8.27 -4.32 -12.93
CA ALA A 206 -8.87 -5.66 -12.98
C ALA A 206 -8.04 -6.66 -13.81
N GLY A 207 -7.44 -6.20 -14.93
CA GLY A 207 -6.59 -7.03 -15.80
C GLY A 207 -5.35 -7.54 -15.06
N MET A 208 -4.62 -6.64 -14.39
CA MET A 208 -3.40 -7.00 -13.66
C MET A 208 -3.72 -7.74 -12.35
N CYS A 209 -4.79 -7.39 -11.66
CA CYS A 209 -5.31 -8.16 -10.53
C CYS A 209 -5.58 -9.62 -10.91
N ARG A 210 -6.19 -9.87 -12.07
CA ARG A 210 -6.39 -11.22 -12.59
C ARG A 210 -5.07 -11.90 -12.96
N TYR A 211 -4.13 -11.19 -13.60
CA TYR A 211 -2.80 -11.72 -13.91
C TYR A 211 -2.10 -12.23 -12.65
N HIS A 212 -2.11 -11.44 -11.58
CA HIS A 212 -1.48 -11.83 -10.31
C HIS A 212 -2.12 -13.04 -9.65
N GLN A 213 -3.38 -13.33 -9.93
CA GLN A 213 -4.09 -14.49 -9.39
C GLN A 213 -3.90 -15.77 -10.23
N THR A 214 -3.59 -15.65 -11.52
CA THR A 214 -3.71 -16.78 -12.45
C THR A 214 -2.43 -17.09 -13.22
N SER A 215 -1.53 -16.12 -13.40
CA SER A 215 -0.31 -16.32 -14.17
C SER A 215 0.74 -17.09 -13.34
N THR A 216 1.36 -18.10 -13.95
CA THR A 216 2.51 -18.80 -13.38
C THR A 216 3.75 -17.92 -13.26
N ASP A 217 3.78 -16.78 -13.98
CA ASP A 217 4.88 -15.81 -13.91
C ASP A 217 4.74 -14.85 -12.71
N SER A 218 3.54 -14.75 -12.15
CA SER A 218 3.32 -13.98 -10.93
C SER A 218 3.90 -14.70 -9.71
N HIS A 219 4.66 -13.97 -8.89
CA HIS A 219 5.17 -14.50 -7.63
C HIS A 219 4.04 -14.81 -6.64
N PHE A 220 2.87 -14.17 -6.75
CA PHE A 220 1.72 -14.40 -5.88
C PHE A 220 1.05 -15.76 -6.08
N THR A 221 1.25 -16.41 -7.23
CA THR A 221 0.73 -17.77 -7.48
C THR A 221 1.68 -18.87 -7.00
N ARG A 222 2.94 -18.50 -6.65
CA ARG A 222 4.00 -19.47 -6.33
C ARG A 222 4.10 -19.79 -4.84
N GLN A 223 3.71 -18.84 -3.99
CA GLN A 223 3.78 -19.00 -2.54
C GLN A 223 2.72 -18.17 -1.83
N ARG A 224 2.22 -18.68 -0.72
CA ARG A 224 1.35 -17.93 0.18
C ARG A 224 2.19 -17.03 1.08
N ILE A 225 1.67 -15.84 1.34
CA ILE A 225 2.30 -14.87 2.23
C ILE A 225 1.24 -14.13 3.04
N CYS A 226 1.55 -13.86 4.31
CA CYS A 226 0.80 -12.95 5.14
C CYS A 226 1.79 -12.10 5.94
N SER A 227 1.74 -10.79 5.78
CA SER A 227 2.72 -9.86 6.35
C SER A 227 2.03 -8.64 6.97
N MET A 228 2.49 -8.20 8.14
CA MET A 228 1.92 -7.07 8.84
C MET A 228 3.01 -6.26 9.54
N ALA A 229 2.92 -4.94 9.47
CA ALA A 229 3.79 -4.06 10.22
C ALA A 229 3.52 -4.16 11.73
N THR A 230 4.55 -3.92 12.53
CA THR A 230 4.46 -3.75 13.98
C THR A 230 5.17 -2.45 14.37
N PRO A 231 4.93 -1.90 15.57
CA PRO A 231 5.65 -0.70 16.02
C PRO A 231 7.17 -0.84 15.99
N GLU A 232 7.69 -2.06 16.22
CA GLU A 232 9.14 -2.34 16.26
C GLU A 232 9.68 -2.87 14.92
N GLY A 233 8.83 -3.17 13.93
CA GLY A 233 9.27 -3.73 12.66
C GLY A 233 8.17 -4.43 11.88
N ARG A 234 8.27 -5.76 11.71
CA ARG A 234 7.36 -6.53 10.85
C ARG A 234 7.29 -8.00 11.25
N VAL A 235 6.13 -8.58 11.08
CA VAL A 235 5.92 -10.04 11.13
C VAL A 235 5.46 -10.52 9.75
N THR A 236 6.07 -11.59 9.24
CA THR A 236 5.73 -12.19 7.95
C THR A 236 5.64 -13.70 8.09
N LEU A 237 4.52 -14.26 7.70
CA LEU A 237 4.29 -15.70 7.57
C LEU A 237 4.38 -16.07 6.09
N SER A 238 5.39 -16.83 5.73
CA SER A 238 5.57 -17.39 4.39
C SER A 238 5.15 -18.86 4.34
N GLU A 239 5.45 -19.56 3.26
CA GLU A 239 5.06 -20.97 3.07
C GLU A 239 5.52 -21.89 4.22
N GLU A 240 6.75 -21.75 4.69
CA GLU A 240 7.38 -22.66 5.63
C GLU A 240 7.87 -22.01 6.91
N LYS A 241 7.78 -20.69 7.04
CA LYS A 241 8.39 -19.98 8.16
C LYS A 241 7.68 -18.70 8.59
N LEU A 242 7.80 -18.43 9.88
CA LEU A 242 7.51 -17.13 10.48
C LEU A 242 8.80 -16.31 10.55
N ILE A 243 8.76 -15.09 10.03
CA ILE A 243 9.86 -14.14 10.03
C ILE A 243 9.45 -12.94 10.87
N GLU A 244 10.24 -12.60 11.88
CA GLU A 244 10.04 -11.43 12.72
C GLU A 244 11.24 -10.50 12.59
N THR A 245 10.99 -9.26 12.23
CA THR A 245 12.00 -8.20 12.20
C THR A 245 11.69 -7.21 13.32
N ARG A 246 12.62 -6.95 14.21
CA ARG A 246 12.49 -6.02 15.34
C ARG A 246 13.77 -5.22 15.51
N GLY A 247 13.70 -3.89 15.45
CA GLY A 247 14.87 -3.03 15.66
C GLY A 247 16.07 -3.36 14.75
N GLY A 248 15.82 -3.81 13.52
CA GLY A 248 16.86 -4.24 12.58
C GLY A 248 17.32 -5.69 12.72
N SER A 249 16.96 -6.38 13.81
CA SER A 249 17.24 -7.81 13.99
C SER A 249 16.17 -8.64 13.32
N ARG A 250 16.56 -9.73 12.62
CA ARG A 250 15.68 -10.66 11.94
C ARG A 250 15.79 -12.04 12.58
N HIS A 251 14.63 -12.59 12.93
CA HIS A 251 14.49 -13.94 13.47
C HIS A 251 13.57 -14.76 12.58
N GLU A 252 13.94 -16.01 12.31
CA GLU A 252 13.16 -16.95 11.50
C GLU A 252 12.87 -18.22 12.29
N THR A 253 11.59 -18.63 12.30
CA THR A 253 11.13 -19.89 12.91
C THR A 253 10.53 -20.75 11.81
N LEU A 254 11.06 -21.96 11.61
CA LEU A 254 10.50 -22.94 10.69
C LEU A 254 9.22 -23.54 11.28
N LEU A 255 8.25 -23.81 10.45
CA LEU A 255 6.96 -24.38 10.81
C LEU A 255 6.88 -25.84 10.36
N SER A 256 6.29 -26.69 11.18
CA SER A 256 6.25 -28.14 10.98
C SER A 256 5.05 -28.62 10.13
N GLY A 257 4.40 -27.72 9.38
CA GLY A 257 3.33 -28.07 8.45
C GLY A 257 2.11 -27.17 8.50
N ASP A 258 1.06 -27.53 7.76
CA ASP A 258 -0.11 -26.66 7.54
C ASP A 258 -0.90 -26.37 8.83
N GLN A 259 -0.97 -27.30 9.76
CA GLN A 259 -1.67 -27.09 11.03
C GLN A 259 -0.99 -25.96 11.85
N GLU A 260 0.33 -26.02 12.01
CA GLU A 260 1.09 -24.98 12.71
C GLU A 260 1.05 -23.66 11.96
N TRP A 261 1.09 -23.72 10.63
CA TRP A 261 0.95 -22.55 9.77
C TRP A 261 -0.40 -21.84 10.00
N ARG A 262 -1.51 -22.57 9.99
CA ARG A 262 -2.86 -22.03 10.25
C ARG A 262 -3.02 -21.50 11.68
N ALA A 263 -2.44 -22.18 12.66
CA ALA A 263 -2.42 -21.71 14.04
C ALA A 263 -1.68 -20.38 14.16
N THR A 264 -0.47 -20.30 13.57
CA THR A 264 0.35 -19.08 13.53
C THR A 264 -0.38 -17.93 12.79
N LEU A 265 -1.04 -18.21 11.67
CA LEU A 265 -1.84 -17.22 10.94
C LEU A 265 -2.94 -16.62 11.83
N SER A 266 -3.68 -17.47 12.54
CA SER A 266 -4.74 -17.02 13.45
C SER A 266 -4.17 -16.23 14.63
N GLU A 267 -3.13 -16.72 15.27
CA GLU A 267 -2.54 -16.11 16.48
C GLU A 267 -1.87 -14.76 16.17
N ARG A 268 -1.07 -14.71 15.10
CA ARG A 268 -0.23 -13.54 14.82
C ARG A 268 -0.92 -12.46 13.98
N PHE A 269 -1.87 -12.84 13.14
CA PHE A 269 -2.54 -11.93 12.19
C PHE A 269 -4.06 -11.82 12.41
N GLY A 270 -4.64 -12.68 13.27
CA GLY A 270 -6.07 -12.72 13.51
C GLY A 270 -6.87 -13.18 12.28
N VAL A 271 -6.22 -13.87 11.33
CA VAL A 271 -6.84 -14.38 10.10
C VAL A 271 -7.19 -15.85 10.28
N ILE A 272 -8.47 -16.18 10.06
CA ILE A 272 -8.98 -17.56 10.12
C ILE A 272 -9.41 -17.94 8.70
N LEU A 273 -8.83 -19.02 8.18
CA LEU A 273 -9.21 -19.58 6.89
C LEU A 273 -10.25 -20.68 7.08
N PRO A 274 -11.18 -20.85 6.11
CA PRO A 274 -12.08 -21.99 6.11
C PRO A 274 -11.28 -23.31 6.04
N GLU A 275 -11.91 -24.39 6.50
CA GLU A 275 -11.39 -25.77 6.40
C GLU A 275 -11.34 -26.25 4.96
#